data_56145df651b8dc798361f0f017c70dc5
#
_entry.id   56145df651b8dc798361f0f017c70dc5
#
_cell.length_a   1.000
_cell.length_b   1.000
_cell.length_c   1.000
_cell.angle_alpha   90.00
_cell.angle_beta   90.00
_cell.angle_gamma   90.00
#
_symmetry.space_group_name_H-M   'P 1'
#
loop_
_entity.id
_entity.type
_entity.pdbx_description
1 polymer ?
#
loop_
_entity_poly.entity_id
_entity_poly.type
_entity_poly.pdbx_seq_one_letter_code
_entity_poly.pdbx_strand_id
1 'polypeptide(L)'
;KDADFQPPLYYRTTEEMLKEFEYLGSDKAYEVVVTNTNLIADRIDHLAPVRPDKCPPVIENSDIDLRNMCYEKAHSMYGDPLPPIVEERLEHELHSIISNGFAVMYLIAVKLVHKSNEDGYMVGSRGSVGSSFVATMSGITEVNPLSPHYYCKKCHYSDFDSEEVKKFGGGAGCDMPDKICPVCGEKLAKDGYDIPFETFLGFYGDKEPDIDLNFSGEYQSKAHAYTEVIFGAGQTFRAGTVGTLAEKTAFGYVKNYYEEHNQHKRECEINRLVTGCTGVKRTSGQHPGGIIVLPIGEDINSFTPVQHPANDMTTSTVTTHFDYHSIDHNLLKLDILGHDDPTMIRMLEDLTGIDAREIPLDSPEVMSLFKDTSALGIKPEDIGGCKLGALGLPEFGTDFAMGMLIETQPQHFSDLVRIAGLSHGTDVWLGNAQTLLQEKKATISTAICTRDDIMVYLISKGIEKGLSFKIMEAVRKGKGLQPEWEQIMVEHDVPDWYIWSCKKIKYMFPKAHAAAYVMMMWRIAYCKIFYPLAFYAAYFSIRAAAFSYELM
;
A
#
# COMPACT_ATOMS: atom_id res chain seq x y z
N LYS A 1 -20.87 -23.65 23.20
CA LYS A 1 -21.78 -24.76 23.47
C LYS A 1 -21.42 -25.50 24.76
N ASP A 2 -20.16 -25.49 25.18
CA ASP A 2 -19.66 -26.24 26.33
C ASP A 2 -19.28 -25.32 27.51
N ALA A 3 -19.89 -24.11 27.57
CA ALA A 3 -19.55 -23.10 28.58
C ALA A 3 -20.04 -23.47 29.98
N ASP A 4 -21.00 -24.38 30.10
CA ASP A 4 -21.59 -24.77 31.39
C ASP A 4 -20.70 -25.74 32.17
N PHE A 5 -19.73 -26.34 31.50
CA PHE A 5 -18.77 -27.25 32.12
C PHE A 5 -17.34 -26.82 31.77
N GLN A 6 -16.70 -26.09 32.68
CA GLN A 6 -15.32 -25.65 32.55
C GLN A 6 -14.43 -26.42 33.51
N PRO A 7 -13.31 -27.00 33.07
CA PRO A 7 -12.32 -27.53 33.99
C PRO A 7 -11.73 -26.39 34.83
N PRO A 8 -11.31 -26.66 36.06
CA PRO A 8 -10.67 -25.62 36.88
C PRO A 8 -9.33 -25.20 36.24
N LEU A 9 -9.21 -23.92 35.90
CA LEU A 9 -8.06 -23.33 35.21
C LEU A 9 -7.19 -22.45 36.12
N TYR A 10 -7.39 -22.50 37.42
CA TYR A 10 -6.56 -21.76 38.36
C TYR A 10 -5.20 -22.43 38.59
N TYR A 11 -4.23 -21.64 39.07
CA TYR A 11 -2.92 -22.14 39.45
C TYR A 11 -3.03 -22.99 40.72
N ARG A 12 -2.68 -24.29 40.62
CA ARG A 12 -2.78 -25.26 41.71
C ARG A 12 -1.46 -25.37 42.46
N THR A 13 -1.54 -25.58 43.81
CA THR A 13 -0.38 -25.92 44.61
C THR A 13 0.06 -27.36 44.35
N THR A 14 1.27 -27.71 44.84
CA THR A 14 1.77 -29.10 44.74
C THR A 14 0.86 -30.08 45.45
N GLU A 15 0.33 -29.73 46.60
CA GLU A 15 -0.58 -30.58 47.36
C GLU A 15 -1.89 -30.80 46.60
N GLU A 16 -2.47 -29.78 46.02
CA GLU A 16 -3.68 -29.89 45.19
C GLU A 16 -3.43 -30.78 43.98
N MET A 17 -2.29 -30.62 43.29
CA MET A 17 -1.93 -31.49 42.17
C MET A 17 -1.70 -32.94 42.61
N LEU A 18 -1.03 -33.21 43.70
CA LEU A 18 -0.83 -34.57 44.24
C LEU A 18 -2.19 -35.24 44.54
N LYS A 19 -3.16 -34.47 45.04
CA LYS A 19 -4.50 -34.96 45.31
C LYS A 19 -5.25 -35.34 44.03
N GLU A 20 -5.12 -34.55 42.96
CA GLU A 20 -5.71 -34.83 41.63
C GLU A 20 -5.15 -36.15 41.04
N PHE A 21 -3.90 -36.50 41.35
CA PHE A 21 -3.22 -37.69 40.86
C PHE A 21 -3.22 -38.87 41.88
N GLU A 22 -3.97 -38.76 42.96
CA GLU A 22 -4.05 -39.76 44.02
C GLU A 22 -4.43 -41.17 43.53
N TYR A 23 -5.20 -41.23 42.43
CA TYR A 23 -5.60 -42.49 41.80
C TYR A 23 -4.43 -43.32 41.24
N LEU A 24 -3.25 -42.77 41.08
CA LEU A 24 -2.01 -43.44 40.67
C LEU A 24 -1.25 -44.10 41.85
N GLY A 25 -1.69 -43.85 43.08
CA GLY A 25 -0.90 -44.16 44.28
C GLY A 25 0.17 -43.12 44.58
N SER A 26 0.57 -43.02 45.87
CA SER A 26 1.44 -41.91 46.37
C SER A 26 2.74 -41.77 45.62
N ASP A 27 3.44 -42.87 45.36
CA ASP A 27 4.79 -42.83 44.77
C ASP A 27 4.72 -42.40 43.31
N LYS A 28 3.73 -42.91 42.56
CA LYS A 28 3.55 -42.56 41.16
C LYS A 28 2.98 -41.14 40.98
N ALA A 29 2.09 -40.72 41.86
CA ALA A 29 1.61 -39.36 41.92
C ALA A 29 2.77 -38.37 42.18
N TYR A 30 3.65 -38.66 43.11
CA TYR A 30 4.84 -37.84 43.38
C TYR A 30 5.81 -37.81 42.21
N GLU A 31 6.05 -38.96 41.57
CA GLU A 31 6.87 -39.01 40.34
C GLU A 31 6.33 -38.10 39.26
N VAL A 32 5.03 -38.16 38.96
CA VAL A 32 4.40 -37.36 37.90
C VAL A 32 4.35 -35.89 38.22
N VAL A 33 3.92 -35.54 39.44
CA VAL A 33 3.66 -34.14 39.81
C VAL A 33 4.94 -33.40 40.21
N VAL A 34 5.87 -34.05 40.88
CA VAL A 34 7.05 -33.40 41.44
C VAL A 34 8.32 -33.76 40.66
N THR A 35 8.65 -35.05 40.59
CA THR A 35 9.93 -35.46 39.98
C THR A 35 10.01 -35.10 38.50
N ASN A 36 9.01 -35.48 37.69
CA ASN A 36 9.03 -35.27 36.24
C ASN A 36 8.88 -33.81 35.90
N THR A 37 8.08 -33.03 36.63
CA THR A 37 7.92 -31.59 36.39
C THR A 37 9.21 -30.83 36.67
N ASN A 38 9.94 -31.17 37.76
CA ASN A 38 11.24 -30.59 38.04
C ASN A 38 12.30 -31.01 37.01
N LEU A 39 12.32 -32.27 36.58
CA LEU A 39 13.22 -32.71 35.51
C LEU A 39 12.97 -31.97 34.19
N ILE A 40 11.71 -31.63 33.87
CA ILE A 40 11.39 -30.80 32.71
C ILE A 40 11.90 -29.37 32.94
N ALA A 41 11.61 -28.79 34.11
CA ALA A 41 12.05 -27.45 34.46
C ALA A 41 13.58 -27.28 34.41
N ASP A 42 14.32 -28.27 34.90
CA ASP A 42 15.79 -28.29 34.88
C ASP A 42 16.40 -28.35 33.48
N ARG A 43 15.61 -28.74 32.48
CA ARG A 43 16.03 -28.74 31.05
C ARG A 43 15.78 -27.43 30.36
N ILE A 44 15.04 -26.50 30.97
CA ILE A 44 14.68 -25.23 30.36
C ILE A 44 15.81 -24.23 30.55
N ASP A 45 16.41 -23.83 29.46
CA ASP A 45 17.40 -22.75 29.45
C ASP A 45 16.71 -21.38 29.34
N HIS A 46 17.43 -20.36 29.78
CA HIS A 46 16.95 -18.99 29.65
C HIS A 46 17.21 -18.46 28.25
N LEU A 47 16.21 -18.58 27.38
CA LEU A 47 16.29 -18.17 25.99
C LEU A 47 15.06 -17.35 25.57
N ALA A 48 15.27 -16.48 24.58
CA ALA A 48 14.17 -15.75 23.95
C ALA A 48 13.48 -16.65 22.91
N PRO A 49 12.11 -16.69 22.87
CA PRO A 49 11.37 -17.48 21.90
C PRO A 49 11.61 -17.04 20.45
N VAL A 50 11.93 -15.77 20.24
CA VAL A 50 12.32 -15.19 18.96
C VAL A 50 13.72 -14.60 19.13
N ARG A 51 14.63 -14.96 18.24
CA ARG A 51 16.01 -14.42 18.28
C ARG A 51 15.98 -12.92 17.96
N PRO A 52 16.92 -12.11 18.55
CA PRO A 52 16.88 -10.65 18.40
C PRO A 52 17.48 -10.13 17.09
N ASP A 53 18.24 -10.95 16.37
CA ASP A 53 19.02 -10.53 15.22
C ASP A 53 18.17 -10.37 13.96
N LYS A 54 18.57 -9.40 13.14
CA LYS A 54 18.01 -9.17 11.80
C LYS A 54 18.72 -10.07 10.79
N CYS A 55 17.94 -10.79 10.00
CA CYS A 55 18.42 -11.73 9.00
C CYS A 55 17.85 -11.38 7.62
N PRO A 56 18.35 -10.31 6.96
CA PRO A 56 17.90 -9.93 5.63
C PRO A 56 18.43 -10.94 4.57
N PRO A 57 17.68 -11.16 3.49
CA PRO A 57 18.19 -11.95 2.37
C PRO A 57 19.38 -11.24 1.70
N VAL A 58 20.25 -12.01 1.08
CA VAL A 58 21.44 -11.53 0.35
C VAL A 58 21.29 -11.90 -1.11
N ILE A 59 21.54 -10.94 -2.01
CA ILE A 59 21.73 -11.15 -3.44
C ILE A 59 23.09 -10.58 -3.81
N GLU A 60 23.98 -11.42 -4.34
CA GLU A 60 25.32 -10.99 -4.77
C GLU A 60 25.25 -9.85 -5.78
N ASN A 61 26.19 -8.92 -5.69
CA ASN A 61 26.31 -7.75 -6.57
C ASN A 61 25.08 -6.85 -6.66
N SER A 62 24.15 -6.94 -5.71
CA SER A 62 22.89 -6.19 -5.74
C SER A 62 23.08 -4.68 -5.94
N ASP A 63 24.08 -4.09 -5.32
CA ASP A 63 24.39 -2.66 -5.43
C ASP A 63 24.83 -2.28 -6.84
N ILE A 64 25.68 -3.10 -7.44
CA ILE A 64 26.24 -2.88 -8.78
C ILE A 64 25.15 -3.10 -9.84
N ASP A 65 24.38 -4.16 -9.71
CA ASP A 65 23.34 -4.53 -10.67
C ASP A 65 22.23 -3.47 -10.69
N LEU A 66 21.79 -3.02 -9.50
CA LEU A 66 20.79 -1.96 -9.40
C LEU A 66 21.27 -0.65 -10.03
N ARG A 67 22.52 -0.24 -9.72
CA ARG A 67 23.12 0.97 -10.29
C ARG A 67 23.19 0.89 -11.81
N ASN A 68 23.74 -0.20 -12.35
CA ASN A 68 23.91 -0.38 -13.79
C ASN A 68 22.57 -0.36 -14.52
N MET A 69 21.58 -1.07 -14.01
CA MET A 69 20.22 -1.13 -14.56
C MET A 69 19.58 0.28 -14.63
N CYS A 70 19.71 1.05 -13.55
CA CYS A 70 19.15 2.40 -13.48
C CYS A 70 19.84 3.35 -14.46
N TYR A 71 21.16 3.32 -14.55
CA TYR A 71 21.91 4.16 -15.50
C TYR A 71 21.63 3.78 -16.95
N GLU A 72 21.57 2.49 -17.28
CA GLU A 72 21.20 2.01 -18.62
C GLU A 72 19.84 2.56 -19.04
N LYS A 73 18.84 2.44 -18.16
CA LYS A 73 17.50 2.98 -18.44
C LYS A 73 17.48 4.50 -18.54
N ALA A 74 18.16 5.21 -17.63
CA ALA A 74 18.23 6.66 -17.65
C ALA A 74 18.90 7.18 -18.93
N HIS A 75 20.02 6.59 -19.36
CA HIS A 75 20.68 6.95 -20.63
C HIS A 75 19.80 6.65 -21.84
N SER A 76 19.02 5.55 -21.81
CA SER A 76 18.09 5.23 -22.90
C SER A 76 16.95 6.25 -23.04
N MET A 77 16.59 6.94 -21.97
CA MET A 77 15.54 7.96 -21.97
C MET A 77 16.08 9.39 -22.19
N TYR A 78 17.15 9.74 -21.49
CA TYR A 78 17.63 11.12 -21.38
C TYR A 78 18.99 11.37 -22.06
N GLY A 79 19.61 10.34 -22.62
CA GLY A 79 20.89 10.43 -23.35
C GLY A 79 22.13 10.34 -22.45
N ASP A 80 23.28 10.54 -23.08
CA ASP A 80 24.60 10.57 -22.43
C ASP A 80 25.37 11.83 -22.93
N PRO A 81 25.75 12.77 -22.05
CA PRO A 81 25.56 12.76 -20.59
C PRO A 81 24.10 12.95 -20.16
N LEU A 82 23.77 12.52 -18.93
CA LEU A 82 22.45 12.76 -18.34
C LEU A 82 22.24 14.26 -18.06
N PRO A 83 20.99 14.76 -18.15
CA PRO A 83 20.67 16.08 -17.62
C PRO A 83 21.00 16.16 -16.11
N PRO A 84 21.54 17.29 -15.61
CA PRO A 84 21.96 17.41 -14.21
C PRO A 84 20.87 17.02 -13.20
N ILE A 85 19.64 17.43 -13.42
CA ILE A 85 18.51 17.12 -12.52
C ILE A 85 18.25 15.60 -12.43
N VAL A 86 18.44 14.88 -13.53
CA VAL A 86 18.27 13.42 -13.58
C VAL A 86 19.43 12.73 -12.85
N GLU A 87 20.66 13.14 -13.12
CA GLU A 87 21.86 12.57 -12.51
C GLU A 87 21.91 12.80 -11.00
N GLU A 88 21.65 14.04 -10.56
CA GLU A 88 21.61 14.40 -9.14
C GLU A 88 20.56 13.61 -8.38
N ARG A 89 19.36 13.47 -8.94
CA ARG A 89 18.30 12.68 -8.33
C ARG A 89 18.68 11.21 -8.24
N LEU A 90 19.23 10.65 -9.31
CA LEU A 90 19.62 9.24 -9.38
C LEU A 90 20.75 8.92 -8.39
N GLU A 91 21.80 9.76 -8.33
CA GLU A 91 22.90 9.58 -7.39
C GLU A 91 22.47 9.76 -5.93
N HIS A 92 21.64 10.76 -5.65
CA HIS A 92 21.10 10.97 -4.30
C HIS A 92 20.33 9.73 -3.81
N GLU A 93 19.46 9.19 -4.64
CA GLU A 93 18.66 8.01 -4.27
C GLU A 93 19.51 6.74 -4.16
N LEU A 94 20.39 6.47 -5.15
CA LEU A 94 21.29 5.33 -5.13
C LEU A 94 22.21 5.34 -3.92
N HIS A 95 22.75 6.51 -3.57
CA HIS A 95 23.58 6.66 -2.37
C HIS A 95 22.78 6.25 -1.10
N SER A 96 21.58 6.78 -0.93
CA SER A 96 20.72 6.45 0.21
C SER A 96 20.36 4.96 0.25
N ILE A 97 19.96 4.38 -0.88
CA ILE A 97 19.55 2.98 -0.99
C ILE A 97 20.72 2.03 -0.69
N ILE A 98 21.87 2.26 -1.31
CA ILE A 98 23.05 1.38 -1.20
C ILE A 98 23.69 1.50 0.19
N SER A 99 23.88 2.73 0.70
CA SER A 99 24.51 2.93 2.01
C SER A 99 23.69 2.34 3.18
N ASN A 100 22.37 2.22 3.01
CA ASN A 100 21.48 1.59 4.01
C ASN A 100 21.24 0.09 3.73
N GLY A 101 21.85 -0.50 2.70
CA GLY A 101 21.70 -1.92 2.38
C GLY A 101 20.36 -2.32 1.77
N PHE A 102 19.62 -1.40 1.15
CA PHE A 102 18.28 -1.63 0.62
C PHE A 102 18.27 -2.11 -0.84
N ALA A 103 19.41 -2.18 -1.52
CA ALA A 103 19.48 -2.59 -2.93
C ALA A 103 18.88 -3.98 -3.19
N VAL A 104 19.03 -4.90 -2.24
CA VAL A 104 18.45 -6.25 -2.33
C VAL A 104 16.93 -6.21 -2.45
N MET A 105 16.27 -5.36 -1.67
CA MET A 105 14.81 -5.20 -1.68
C MET A 105 14.32 -4.70 -3.04
N TYR A 106 15.03 -3.72 -3.61
CA TYR A 106 14.75 -3.24 -4.97
C TYR A 106 14.92 -4.33 -6.02
N LEU A 107 16.00 -5.10 -5.99
CA LEU A 107 16.23 -6.18 -6.96
C LEU A 107 15.19 -7.30 -6.86
N ILE A 108 14.73 -7.64 -5.66
CA ILE A 108 13.63 -8.59 -5.48
C ILE A 108 12.36 -8.08 -6.20
N ALA A 109 12.00 -6.83 -5.96
CA ALA A 109 10.86 -6.20 -6.63
C ALA A 109 11.03 -6.18 -8.16
N VAL A 110 12.21 -5.81 -8.65
CA VAL A 110 12.54 -5.84 -10.09
C VAL A 110 12.31 -7.22 -10.68
N LYS A 111 12.85 -8.26 -10.06
CA LYS A 111 12.70 -9.65 -10.55
C LYS A 111 11.23 -10.09 -10.61
N LEU A 112 10.46 -9.78 -9.58
CA LEU A 112 9.03 -10.09 -9.52
C LEU A 112 8.23 -9.34 -10.60
N VAL A 113 8.46 -8.03 -10.75
CA VAL A 113 7.75 -7.21 -11.74
C VAL A 113 8.13 -7.62 -13.16
N HIS A 114 9.42 -7.81 -13.46
CA HIS A 114 9.88 -8.25 -14.79
C HIS A 114 9.26 -9.60 -15.16
N LYS A 115 9.25 -10.56 -14.25
CA LYS A 115 8.66 -11.88 -14.51
C LYS A 115 7.16 -11.79 -14.80
N SER A 116 6.42 -11.00 -14.05
CA SER A 116 5.00 -10.77 -14.31
C SER A 116 4.76 -10.13 -15.68
N ASN A 117 5.56 -9.11 -16.03
CA ASN A 117 5.47 -8.44 -17.33
C ASN A 117 5.84 -9.37 -18.50
N GLU A 118 6.87 -10.21 -18.36
CA GLU A 118 7.25 -11.23 -19.36
C GLU A 118 6.11 -12.21 -19.60
N ASP A 119 5.40 -12.61 -18.56
CA ASP A 119 4.24 -13.49 -18.65
C ASP A 119 2.96 -12.73 -19.10
N GLY A 120 3.08 -11.44 -19.44
CA GLY A 120 2.01 -10.63 -20.02
C GLY A 120 1.08 -9.97 -19.00
N TYR A 121 1.42 -9.93 -17.72
CA TYR A 121 0.63 -9.29 -16.68
C TYR A 121 1.31 -8.03 -16.16
N MET A 122 0.70 -6.88 -16.40
CA MET A 122 1.16 -5.60 -15.88
C MET A 122 1.07 -5.59 -14.35
N VAL A 123 2.02 -4.92 -13.69
CA VAL A 123 2.05 -4.75 -12.24
C VAL A 123 1.83 -3.29 -11.91
N GLY A 124 0.89 -3.00 -11.02
CA GLY A 124 0.68 -1.67 -10.46
C GLY A 124 1.49 -1.49 -9.18
N SER A 125 2.06 -0.31 -8.98
CA SER A 125 2.64 0.05 -7.69
C SER A 125 1.59 0.64 -6.75
N ARG A 126 1.83 0.50 -5.45
CA ARG A 126 1.01 1.13 -4.42
C ARG A 126 1.89 1.68 -3.30
N GLY A 127 1.31 2.44 -2.39
CA GLY A 127 2.10 3.06 -1.33
C GLY A 127 3.05 4.13 -1.86
N SER A 128 4.22 4.21 -1.29
CA SER A 128 5.19 5.28 -1.55
C SER A 128 6.32 4.92 -2.53
N VAL A 129 6.34 3.71 -3.09
CA VAL A 129 7.43 3.27 -3.98
C VAL A 129 7.58 4.15 -5.23
N GLY A 130 6.49 4.70 -5.75
CA GLY A 130 6.52 5.65 -6.87
C GLY A 130 7.17 7.02 -6.55
N SER A 131 7.59 7.26 -5.31
CA SER A 131 8.43 8.40 -4.94
C SER A 131 9.90 8.18 -5.25
N SER A 132 10.31 6.95 -5.60
CA SER A 132 11.69 6.59 -5.92
C SER A 132 11.92 6.59 -7.43
N PHE A 133 12.81 7.45 -7.89
CA PHE A 133 13.25 7.47 -9.29
C PHE A 133 14.08 6.23 -9.65
N VAL A 134 14.81 5.68 -8.69
CA VAL A 134 15.47 4.38 -8.84
C VAL A 134 14.45 3.27 -9.10
N ALA A 135 13.31 3.28 -8.42
CA ALA A 135 12.22 2.34 -8.69
C ALA A 135 11.65 2.51 -10.11
N THR A 136 11.56 3.73 -10.62
CA THR A 136 11.14 4.00 -12.00
C THR A 136 12.18 3.49 -13.01
N MET A 137 13.43 3.82 -12.81
CA MET A 137 14.52 3.44 -13.74
C MET A 137 14.80 1.93 -13.71
N SER A 138 14.57 1.26 -12.60
CA SER A 138 14.69 -0.20 -12.50
C SER A 138 13.45 -0.98 -12.98
N GLY A 139 12.37 -0.28 -13.34
CA GLY A 139 11.16 -0.87 -13.87
C GLY A 139 10.18 -1.42 -12.83
N ILE A 140 10.33 -1.06 -11.56
CA ILE A 140 9.40 -1.46 -10.49
C ILE A 140 8.07 -0.71 -10.61
N THR A 141 8.11 0.58 -10.96
CA THR A 141 6.94 1.43 -11.11
C THR A 141 6.99 2.24 -12.40
N GLU A 142 5.84 2.61 -12.92
CA GLU A 142 5.71 3.54 -14.06
C GLU A 142 5.56 5.01 -13.61
N VAL A 143 5.37 5.26 -12.31
CA VAL A 143 5.31 6.62 -11.77
C VAL A 143 6.70 7.24 -11.80
N ASN A 144 6.87 8.33 -12.54
CA ASN A 144 8.12 9.08 -12.61
C ASN A 144 8.06 10.26 -11.60
N PRO A 145 8.83 10.23 -10.51
CA PRO A 145 8.75 11.25 -9.48
C PRO A 145 9.49 12.55 -9.80
N LEU A 146 10.20 12.63 -10.92
CA LEU A 146 10.84 13.89 -11.35
C LEU A 146 9.79 14.99 -11.54
N SER A 147 10.22 16.23 -11.54
CA SER A 147 9.38 17.37 -11.92
C SER A 147 8.82 17.19 -13.34
N PRO A 148 7.66 17.78 -13.66
CA PRO A 148 7.12 17.74 -15.02
C PRO A 148 8.14 18.17 -16.05
N HIS A 149 8.26 17.42 -17.14
CA HIS A 149 9.27 17.66 -18.17
C HIS A 149 8.88 17.06 -19.51
N TYR A 150 9.52 17.57 -20.57
CA TYR A 150 9.53 16.98 -21.89
C TYR A 150 10.81 16.18 -22.10
N TYR A 151 10.72 15.09 -22.84
CA TYR A 151 11.90 14.38 -23.37
C TYR A 151 11.62 13.78 -24.74
N CYS A 152 12.65 13.68 -25.56
CA CYS A 152 12.56 13.10 -26.89
C CYS A 152 13.05 11.66 -26.90
N LYS A 153 12.19 10.73 -27.27
CA LYS A 153 12.53 9.30 -27.37
C LYS A 153 13.59 9.00 -28.46
N LYS A 154 13.78 9.92 -29.44
CA LYS A 154 14.69 9.72 -30.57
C LYS A 154 16.07 10.36 -30.38
N CYS A 155 16.11 11.63 -29.99
CA CYS A 155 17.38 12.37 -29.85
C CYS A 155 17.76 12.70 -28.42
N HIS A 156 16.95 12.27 -27.43
CA HIS A 156 17.16 12.48 -26.00
C HIS A 156 17.17 13.94 -25.54
N TYR A 157 16.68 14.88 -26.39
CA TYR A 157 16.45 16.24 -25.92
C TYR A 157 15.51 16.22 -24.72
N SER A 158 15.77 17.05 -23.72
CA SER A 158 14.90 17.18 -22.54
C SER A 158 14.75 18.65 -22.14
N ASP A 159 13.61 19.00 -21.55
CA ASP A 159 13.28 20.32 -21.07
C ASP A 159 12.63 20.22 -19.68
N PHE A 160 13.38 20.61 -18.65
CA PHE A 160 12.95 20.67 -17.25
C PHE A 160 12.77 22.11 -16.75
N ASP A 161 13.28 23.10 -17.45
CA ASP A 161 13.54 24.43 -16.90
C ASP A 161 12.81 25.58 -17.62
N SER A 162 12.19 25.32 -18.77
CA SER A 162 11.46 26.37 -19.48
C SER A 162 10.31 26.94 -18.63
N GLU A 163 9.98 28.22 -18.84
CA GLU A 163 8.86 28.87 -18.14
C GLU A 163 7.52 28.18 -18.37
N GLU A 164 7.36 27.49 -19.50
CA GLU A 164 6.19 26.68 -19.80
C GLU A 164 6.11 25.47 -18.88
N VAL A 165 7.22 24.73 -18.71
CA VAL A 165 7.31 23.53 -17.85
C VAL A 165 7.11 23.90 -16.37
N LYS A 166 7.74 24.99 -15.91
CA LYS A 166 7.63 25.44 -14.51
C LYS A 166 6.20 25.76 -14.06
N LYS A 167 5.31 26.12 -14.97
CA LYS A 167 3.89 26.36 -14.67
C LYS A 167 3.16 25.10 -14.20
N PHE A 168 3.67 23.93 -14.52
CA PHE A 168 3.10 22.64 -14.14
C PHE A 168 3.77 22.02 -12.90
N GLY A 169 4.67 22.73 -12.25
CA GLY A 169 5.27 22.31 -10.99
C GLY A 169 4.22 21.93 -9.95
N GLY A 170 4.44 20.82 -9.22
CA GLY A 170 3.47 20.25 -8.28
C GLY A 170 2.29 19.50 -8.94
N GLY A 171 2.21 19.47 -10.28
CA GLY A 171 1.20 18.81 -11.07
C GLY A 171 1.69 17.51 -11.71
N ALA A 172 1.32 17.31 -12.97
CA ALA A 172 1.70 16.13 -13.76
C ALA A 172 2.17 16.56 -15.17
N GLY A 173 3.24 15.91 -15.65
CA GLY A 173 3.79 16.21 -16.97
C GLY A 173 2.82 15.95 -18.12
N CYS A 174 1.93 14.95 -17.98
CA CYS A 174 0.91 14.66 -18.99
C CYS A 174 -0.10 15.79 -19.21
N ASP A 175 -0.24 16.71 -18.27
CA ASP A 175 -1.11 17.90 -18.41
C ASP A 175 -0.49 19.02 -19.25
N MET A 176 0.82 18.93 -19.57
CA MET A 176 1.49 19.90 -20.42
C MET A 176 1.00 19.83 -21.87
N PRO A 177 0.99 20.93 -22.62
CA PRO A 177 0.61 20.91 -24.02
C PRO A 177 1.56 20.06 -24.87
N ASP A 178 1.05 19.52 -25.97
CA ASP A 178 1.88 18.81 -26.93
C ASP A 178 2.93 19.72 -27.57
N LYS A 179 4.15 19.22 -27.72
CA LYS A 179 5.28 19.98 -28.23
C LYS A 179 6.13 19.11 -29.18
N ILE A 180 6.67 19.76 -30.18
CA ILE A 180 7.59 19.12 -31.14
C ILE A 180 9.03 19.37 -30.69
N CYS A 181 9.86 18.36 -30.78
CA CYS A 181 11.28 18.44 -30.45
C CYS A 181 11.99 19.50 -31.31
N PRO A 182 12.63 20.50 -30.72
CA PRO A 182 13.32 21.54 -31.47
C PRO A 182 14.57 21.03 -32.19
N VAL A 183 15.06 19.82 -31.83
CA VAL A 183 16.29 19.25 -32.42
C VAL A 183 15.98 18.33 -33.59
N CYS A 184 15.03 17.42 -33.47
CA CYS A 184 14.78 16.38 -34.47
C CYS A 184 13.38 16.39 -35.09
N GLY A 185 12.48 17.25 -34.63
CA GLY A 185 11.13 17.39 -35.17
C GLY A 185 10.12 16.31 -34.74
N GLU A 186 10.52 15.36 -33.89
CA GLU A 186 9.59 14.34 -33.36
C GLU A 186 8.70 14.92 -32.25
N LYS A 187 7.54 14.30 -32.01
CA LYS A 187 6.69 14.65 -30.88
C LYS A 187 7.40 14.33 -29.57
N LEU A 188 7.49 15.30 -28.65
CA LEU A 188 8.06 15.12 -27.34
C LEU A 188 7.15 14.25 -26.45
N ALA A 189 7.75 13.37 -25.67
CA ALA A 189 7.06 12.71 -24.57
C ALA A 189 6.99 13.64 -23.36
N LYS A 190 5.95 13.47 -22.56
CA LYS A 190 5.65 14.26 -21.36
C LYS A 190 5.62 13.33 -20.15
N ASP A 191 6.30 13.67 -19.08
CA ASP A 191 6.36 12.84 -17.87
C ASP A 191 6.64 13.70 -16.63
N GLY A 192 6.60 13.06 -15.46
CA GLY A 192 6.93 13.68 -14.18
C GLY A 192 5.70 14.03 -13.33
N TYR A 193 5.77 13.66 -12.05
CA TYR A 193 4.70 13.89 -11.06
C TYR A 193 5.14 14.76 -9.89
N ASP A 194 6.38 15.21 -9.87
CA ASP A 194 6.94 16.11 -8.86
C ASP A 194 6.78 15.56 -7.43
N ILE A 195 7.36 14.40 -7.18
CA ILE A 195 7.26 13.70 -5.90
C ILE A 195 8.64 13.65 -5.23
N PRO A 196 8.81 14.16 -3.99
CA PRO A 196 10.08 14.08 -3.29
C PRO A 196 10.38 12.64 -2.83
N PHE A 197 11.65 12.24 -2.96
CA PHE A 197 12.14 10.92 -2.54
C PHE A 197 12.01 10.70 -1.03
N GLU A 198 12.19 11.76 -0.27
CA GLU A 198 12.20 11.72 1.19
C GLU A 198 10.88 11.21 1.79
N THR A 199 9.77 11.32 1.06
CA THR A 199 8.50 10.71 1.49
C THR A 199 8.54 9.18 1.52
N PHE A 200 9.52 8.57 0.85
CA PHE A 200 9.72 7.12 0.83
C PHE A 200 10.66 6.63 1.93
N LEU A 201 11.87 7.14 2.01
CA LEU A 201 12.90 6.68 2.95
C LEU A 201 13.27 7.67 4.07
N GLY A 202 12.69 8.88 4.07
CA GLY A 202 13.11 9.97 4.95
C GLY A 202 14.37 10.68 4.44
N PHE A 203 14.86 11.61 5.23
CA PHE A 203 16.07 12.40 4.89
C PHE A 203 17.38 11.68 5.21
N TYR A 204 17.34 10.74 6.15
CA TYR A 204 18.52 10.05 6.70
C TYR A 204 18.45 8.53 6.58
N GLY A 205 17.55 8.00 5.77
CA GLY A 205 17.30 6.56 5.68
C GLY A 205 16.65 5.99 6.93
N ASP A 206 15.90 6.81 7.65
CA ASP A 206 15.24 6.47 8.93
C ASP A 206 14.12 5.44 8.77
N LYS A 207 13.70 5.19 7.55
CA LYS A 207 12.61 4.30 7.21
C LYS A 207 13.08 3.24 6.21
N GLU A 208 12.77 1.98 6.49
CA GLU A 208 12.98 0.90 5.51
C GLU A 208 11.99 1.05 4.33
N PRO A 209 12.42 0.73 3.10
CA PRO A 209 11.56 0.77 1.94
C PRO A 209 10.45 -0.28 2.06
N ASP A 210 9.22 0.18 1.89
CA ASP A 210 8.03 -0.65 1.81
C ASP A 210 7.59 -0.68 0.34
N ILE A 211 7.96 -1.76 -0.37
CA ILE A 211 7.71 -1.91 -1.80
C ILE A 211 6.48 -2.78 -1.99
N ASP A 212 5.32 -2.14 -2.00
CA ASP A 212 4.04 -2.78 -2.21
C ASP A 212 3.69 -2.84 -3.69
N LEU A 213 3.32 -4.02 -4.17
CA LEU A 213 3.02 -4.27 -5.58
C LEU A 213 1.66 -4.94 -5.74
N ASN A 214 0.87 -4.44 -6.68
CA ASN A 214 -0.41 -5.00 -7.11
C ASN A 214 -0.21 -5.88 -8.34
N PHE A 215 -0.22 -7.17 -8.14
CA PHE A 215 -0.23 -8.16 -9.22
C PHE A 215 -1.67 -8.46 -9.65
N SER A 216 -1.85 -8.95 -10.86
CA SER A 216 -3.14 -9.54 -11.23
C SER A 216 -3.51 -10.65 -10.25
N GLY A 217 -4.78 -10.67 -9.81
CA GLY A 217 -5.28 -11.72 -8.93
C GLY A 217 -5.12 -13.13 -9.53
N GLU A 218 -5.18 -13.25 -10.85
CA GLU A 218 -4.94 -14.50 -11.58
C GLU A 218 -3.47 -14.91 -11.61
N TYR A 219 -2.55 -13.95 -11.52
CA TYR A 219 -1.11 -14.17 -11.54
C TYR A 219 -0.49 -14.31 -10.16
N GLN A 220 -1.16 -13.88 -9.09
CA GLN A 220 -0.63 -13.79 -7.74
C GLN A 220 0.01 -15.11 -7.25
N SER A 221 -0.63 -16.25 -7.51
CA SER A 221 -0.09 -17.55 -7.11
C SER A 221 1.22 -17.90 -7.83
N LYS A 222 1.36 -17.50 -9.09
CA LYS A 222 2.61 -17.68 -9.86
C LYS A 222 3.71 -16.75 -9.34
N ALA A 223 3.37 -15.51 -9.00
CA ALA A 223 4.32 -14.57 -8.40
C ALA A 223 4.81 -15.09 -7.03
N HIS A 224 3.93 -15.66 -6.21
CA HIS A 224 4.33 -16.31 -4.97
C HIS A 224 5.27 -17.49 -5.21
N ALA A 225 4.96 -18.37 -6.16
CA ALA A 225 5.83 -19.50 -6.51
C ALA A 225 7.20 -19.03 -7.06
N TYR A 226 7.23 -17.91 -7.78
CA TYR A 226 8.48 -17.36 -8.32
C TYR A 226 9.45 -16.88 -7.23
N THR A 227 8.96 -16.56 -6.02
CA THR A 227 9.85 -16.24 -4.89
C THR A 227 10.78 -17.41 -4.53
N GLU A 228 10.32 -18.66 -4.67
CA GLU A 228 11.19 -19.82 -4.47
C GLU A 228 12.27 -19.94 -5.55
N VAL A 229 12.02 -19.43 -6.76
CA VAL A 229 13.04 -19.36 -7.81
C VAL A 229 14.12 -18.32 -7.47
N ILE A 230 13.71 -17.21 -6.87
CA ILE A 230 14.64 -16.14 -6.47
C ILE A 230 15.51 -16.55 -5.28
N PHE A 231 14.93 -17.19 -4.27
CA PHE A 231 15.59 -17.45 -2.98
C PHE A 231 15.98 -18.91 -2.74
N GLY A 232 15.49 -19.83 -3.55
CA GLY A 232 15.68 -21.27 -3.39
C GLY A 232 14.47 -21.97 -2.76
N ALA A 233 14.34 -23.26 -3.06
CA ALA A 233 13.27 -24.09 -2.54
C ALA A 233 13.34 -24.17 -1.01
N GLY A 234 12.19 -24.02 -0.35
CA GLY A 234 12.08 -24.05 1.11
C GLY A 234 12.57 -22.78 1.84
N GLN A 235 12.90 -21.70 1.09
CA GLN A 235 13.33 -20.43 1.69
C GLN A 235 12.20 -19.39 1.76
N THR A 236 10.99 -19.71 1.33
CA THR A 236 9.84 -18.79 1.37
C THR A 236 8.63 -19.43 2.03
N PHE A 237 7.96 -18.67 2.86
CA PHE A 237 6.79 -19.12 3.62
C PHE A 237 5.66 -18.09 3.51
N ARG A 238 4.42 -18.54 3.47
CA ARG A 238 3.28 -17.62 3.63
C ARG A 238 3.32 -16.99 5.02
N ALA A 239 3.09 -15.69 5.11
CA ALA A 239 2.93 -15.04 6.41
C ALA A 239 1.66 -15.52 7.11
N GLY A 240 1.79 -15.95 8.34
CA GLY A 240 0.65 -16.29 9.19
C GLY A 240 -0.04 -15.04 9.73
N THR A 241 -1.31 -15.17 10.04
CA THR A 241 -2.09 -14.14 10.73
C THR A 241 -2.80 -14.73 11.94
N VAL A 242 -3.00 -13.90 12.96
CA VAL A 242 -3.79 -14.26 14.14
C VAL A 242 -5.04 -13.40 14.15
N GLY A 243 -6.19 -14.04 13.91
CA GLY A 243 -7.49 -13.41 14.04
C GLY A 243 -7.89 -13.32 15.51
N THR A 244 -8.16 -12.10 16.01
CA THR A 244 -8.62 -11.85 17.37
C THR A 244 -10.08 -11.40 17.39
N LEU A 245 -10.70 -11.45 18.56
CA LEU A 245 -12.04 -10.93 18.76
C LEU A 245 -12.03 -9.42 18.74
N ALA A 246 -12.75 -8.84 17.78
CA ALA A 246 -13.02 -7.41 17.76
C ALA A 246 -14.08 -7.06 18.80
N GLU A 247 -14.04 -5.84 19.33
CA GLU A 247 -14.94 -5.33 20.37
C GLU A 247 -16.42 -5.57 20.05
N LYS A 248 -16.88 -5.24 18.84
CA LYS A 248 -18.26 -5.46 18.38
C LYS A 248 -18.66 -6.94 18.39
N THR A 249 -17.76 -7.83 18.03
CA THR A 249 -17.98 -9.28 18.04
C THR A 249 -18.01 -9.81 19.48
N ALA A 250 -17.11 -9.34 20.33
CA ALA A 250 -17.06 -9.66 21.74
C ALA A 250 -18.33 -9.23 22.45
N PHE A 251 -18.84 -8.03 22.15
CA PHE A 251 -20.11 -7.53 22.67
C PHE A 251 -21.28 -8.47 22.32
N GLY A 252 -21.37 -8.89 21.06
CA GLY A 252 -22.37 -9.85 20.61
C GLY A 252 -22.31 -11.17 21.39
N TYR A 253 -21.11 -11.72 21.59
CA TYR A 253 -20.94 -12.97 22.34
C TYR A 253 -21.33 -12.84 23.82
N VAL A 254 -20.90 -11.79 24.48
CA VAL A 254 -21.24 -11.55 25.91
C VAL A 254 -22.74 -11.35 26.07
N LYS A 255 -23.35 -10.56 25.21
CA LYS A 255 -24.81 -10.30 25.25
C LYS A 255 -25.60 -11.58 25.01
N ASN A 256 -25.27 -12.34 23.96
CA ASN A 256 -25.96 -13.59 23.62
C ASN A 256 -25.81 -14.64 24.75
N TYR A 257 -24.62 -14.74 25.37
CA TYR A 257 -24.42 -15.62 26.51
C TYR A 257 -25.42 -15.35 27.64
N TYR A 258 -25.59 -14.08 28.02
CA TYR A 258 -26.54 -13.73 29.07
C TYR A 258 -28.01 -13.92 28.66
N GLU A 259 -28.35 -13.67 27.41
CA GLU A 259 -29.70 -13.94 26.86
C GLU A 259 -30.03 -15.42 26.86
N GLU A 260 -29.11 -16.30 26.42
CA GLU A 260 -29.25 -17.74 26.42
C GLU A 260 -29.43 -18.33 27.83
N HIS A 261 -28.82 -17.69 28.84
CA HIS A 261 -28.91 -18.06 30.24
C HIS A 261 -30.04 -17.35 31.01
N ASN A 262 -30.93 -16.61 30.31
CA ASN A 262 -31.99 -15.80 30.90
C ASN A 262 -31.52 -14.84 32.01
N GLN A 263 -30.32 -14.27 31.84
CA GLN A 263 -29.73 -13.32 32.76
C GLN A 263 -29.72 -11.92 32.17
N HIS A 264 -30.23 -10.94 32.92
CA HIS A 264 -30.13 -9.54 32.57
C HIS A 264 -28.98 -8.88 33.32
N LYS A 265 -28.03 -8.32 32.58
CA LYS A 265 -26.91 -7.53 33.10
C LYS A 265 -27.00 -6.09 32.62
N ARG A 266 -26.48 -5.17 33.44
CA ARG A 266 -26.33 -3.77 33.02
C ARG A 266 -25.28 -3.68 31.90
N GLU A 267 -25.44 -2.72 31.03
CA GLU A 267 -24.51 -2.49 29.90
C GLU A 267 -23.06 -2.28 30.35
N CYS A 268 -22.85 -1.62 31.50
CA CYS A 268 -21.50 -1.45 32.07
C CYS A 268 -20.83 -2.80 32.42
N GLU A 269 -21.59 -3.78 32.89
CA GLU A 269 -21.06 -5.13 33.20
C GLU A 269 -20.77 -5.90 31.89
N ILE A 270 -21.65 -5.77 30.90
CA ILE A 270 -21.41 -6.33 29.55
C ILE A 270 -20.12 -5.75 28.99
N ASN A 271 -19.96 -4.42 29.01
CA ASN A 271 -18.76 -3.74 28.50
C ASN A 271 -17.49 -4.12 29.26
N ARG A 272 -17.56 -4.33 30.57
CA ARG A 272 -16.42 -4.82 31.36
C ARG A 272 -15.94 -6.19 30.87
N LEU A 273 -16.84 -7.10 30.60
CA LEU A 273 -16.50 -8.43 30.07
C LEU A 273 -16.04 -8.36 28.61
N VAL A 274 -16.66 -7.49 27.81
CA VAL A 274 -16.23 -7.23 26.42
C VAL A 274 -14.79 -6.78 26.36
N THR A 275 -14.37 -5.89 27.26
CA THR A 275 -12.97 -5.45 27.36
C THR A 275 -12.03 -6.63 27.63
N GLY A 276 -12.42 -7.57 28.50
CA GLY A 276 -11.63 -8.78 28.78
C GLY A 276 -11.63 -9.82 27.64
N CYS A 277 -12.64 -9.79 26.75
CA CYS A 277 -12.74 -10.71 25.60
C CYS A 277 -12.10 -10.11 24.32
N THR A 278 -12.00 -8.80 24.23
CA THR A 278 -11.43 -8.11 23.06
C THR A 278 -9.95 -8.43 22.94
N GLY A 279 -9.49 -8.73 21.72
CA GLY A 279 -8.10 -9.08 21.45
C GLY A 279 -7.72 -10.55 21.72
N VAL A 280 -8.63 -11.36 22.26
CA VAL A 280 -8.38 -12.79 22.47
C VAL A 280 -8.27 -13.50 21.11
N LYS A 281 -7.27 -14.36 20.97
CA LYS A 281 -7.06 -15.18 19.76
C LYS A 281 -8.28 -16.06 19.50
N ARG A 282 -8.76 -16.01 18.29
CA ARG A 282 -9.90 -16.83 17.83
C ARG A 282 -9.48 -17.83 16.77
N THR A 283 -8.77 -17.37 15.75
CA THR A 283 -8.37 -18.18 14.58
C THR A 283 -6.94 -17.86 14.19
N SER A 284 -6.31 -18.80 13.53
CA SER A 284 -5.11 -18.53 12.71
C SER A 284 -5.49 -18.60 11.24
N GLY A 285 -4.82 -17.81 10.43
CA GLY A 285 -5.03 -17.71 8.99
C GLY A 285 -3.75 -17.44 8.25
N GLN A 286 -3.87 -17.16 6.97
CA GLN A 286 -2.76 -16.73 6.12
C GLN A 286 -2.96 -15.27 5.68
N HIS A 287 -1.88 -14.54 5.61
CA HIS A 287 -1.89 -13.19 5.03
C HIS A 287 -2.19 -13.26 3.53
N PRO A 288 -3.04 -12.41 2.97
CA PRO A 288 -3.48 -12.51 1.58
C PRO A 288 -2.35 -12.33 0.56
N GLY A 289 -1.30 -11.58 0.89
CA GLY A 289 -0.19 -11.27 -0.02
C GLY A 289 1.21 -11.44 0.59
N GLY A 290 1.31 -11.68 1.90
CA GLY A 290 2.60 -11.69 2.61
C GLY A 290 3.38 -12.98 2.39
N ILE A 291 4.63 -12.84 1.97
CA ILE A 291 5.63 -13.92 1.86
C ILE A 291 6.81 -13.57 2.75
N ILE A 292 7.14 -14.46 3.68
CA ILE A 292 8.32 -14.34 4.53
C ILE A 292 9.50 -14.97 3.81
N VAL A 293 10.60 -14.24 3.73
CA VAL A 293 11.84 -14.71 3.10
C VAL A 293 12.84 -15.15 4.17
N LEU A 294 13.23 -16.41 4.12
CA LEU A 294 14.25 -17.00 4.96
C LEU A 294 15.60 -16.96 4.23
N PRO A 295 16.65 -16.34 4.78
CA PRO A 295 17.99 -16.38 4.16
C PRO A 295 18.55 -17.80 4.06
N ILE A 296 19.35 -18.05 3.04
CA ILE A 296 20.02 -19.33 2.83
C ILE A 296 20.91 -19.64 4.04
N GLY A 297 20.80 -20.87 4.55
CA GLY A 297 21.58 -21.34 5.71
C GLY A 297 20.89 -21.14 7.05
N GLU A 298 19.76 -20.46 7.09
CA GLU A 298 18.94 -20.28 8.31
C GLU A 298 17.83 -21.35 8.36
N ASP A 299 17.40 -21.67 9.59
CA ASP A 299 16.26 -22.55 9.87
C ASP A 299 15.07 -21.72 10.32
N ILE A 300 13.92 -21.86 9.66
CA ILE A 300 12.68 -21.15 9.99
C ILE A 300 12.25 -21.36 11.45
N ASN A 301 12.54 -22.53 12.02
CA ASN A 301 12.20 -22.86 13.39
C ASN A 301 12.99 -22.04 14.44
N SER A 302 14.05 -21.34 14.01
CA SER A 302 14.76 -20.37 14.86
C SER A 302 13.99 -19.05 15.03
N PHE A 303 12.97 -18.82 14.19
CA PHE A 303 12.16 -17.59 14.18
C PHE A 303 10.71 -17.85 14.54
N THR A 304 10.13 -18.94 14.04
CA THR A 304 8.72 -19.26 14.22
C THR A 304 8.46 -20.75 13.95
N PRO A 305 7.55 -21.39 14.67
CA PRO A 305 6.96 -22.63 14.20
C PRO A 305 6.24 -22.41 12.89
N VAL A 306 6.03 -23.47 12.13
CA VAL A 306 5.24 -23.47 10.89
C VAL A 306 4.00 -24.34 11.01
N GLN A 307 2.98 -24.05 10.20
CA GLN A 307 1.71 -24.77 10.24
C GLN A 307 1.02 -24.79 8.88
N HIS A 308 0.08 -25.70 8.72
CA HIS A 308 -0.90 -25.62 7.65
C HIS A 308 -2.04 -24.69 8.06
N PRO A 309 -2.47 -23.73 7.21
CA PRO A 309 -3.52 -22.77 7.55
C PRO A 309 -4.84 -23.51 7.84
N ALA A 310 -5.58 -23.04 8.85
CA ALA A 310 -6.85 -23.63 9.31
C ALA A 310 -6.78 -25.14 9.64
N ASN A 311 -5.58 -25.66 9.96
CA ASN A 311 -5.33 -27.09 10.18
C ASN A 311 -5.70 -28.00 8.99
N ASP A 312 -5.70 -27.46 7.78
CA ASP A 312 -5.99 -28.22 6.57
C ASP A 312 -4.73 -28.95 6.08
N MET A 313 -4.64 -30.22 6.38
CA MET A 313 -3.52 -31.09 6.00
C MET A 313 -3.53 -31.48 4.50
N THR A 314 -4.58 -31.12 3.76
CA THR A 314 -4.69 -31.42 2.32
C THR A 314 -3.99 -30.37 1.45
N THR A 315 -3.72 -29.19 2.01
CA THR A 315 -2.99 -28.13 1.31
C THR A 315 -1.48 -28.32 1.42
N SER A 316 -0.77 -27.99 0.33
CA SER A 316 0.69 -27.86 0.33
C SER A 316 1.20 -26.55 0.94
N THR A 317 0.31 -25.60 1.22
CA THR A 317 0.67 -24.29 1.77
C THR A 317 1.15 -24.42 3.20
N VAL A 318 2.33 -23.87 3.47
CA VAL A 318 2.91 -23.74 4.81
C VAL A 318 2.98 -22.28 5.20
N THR A 319 2.46 -21.96 6.39
CA THR A 319 2.50 -20.59 6.93
C THR A 319 3.37 -20.53 8.16
N THR A 320 3.88 -19.34 8.47
CA THR A 320 4.43 -19.05 9.80
C THR A 320 3.33 -19.15 10.83
N HIS A 321 3.64 -19.68 12.03
CA HIS A 321 2.68 -19.73 13.12
C HIS A 321 2.57 -18.37 13.83
N PHE A 322 3.70 -17.70 14.05
CA PHE A 322 3.68 -16.37 14.61
C PHE A 322 3.14 -15.39 13.58
N ASP A 323 2.36 -14.41 14.06
CA ASP A 323 1.97 -13.26 13.27
C ASP A 323 3.23 -12.49 12.85
N TYR A 324 3.24 -11.96 11.62
CA TYR A 324 4.41 -11.26 11.11
C TYR A 324 4.90 -10.14 12.02
N HIS A 325 4.03 -9.39 12.66
CA HIS A 325 4.42 -8.31 13.58
C HIS A 325 5.29 -8.77 14.76
N SER A 326 5.30 -10.07 15.05
CA SER A 326 6.17 -10.64 16.08
C SER A 326 7.57 -10.99 15.58
N ILE A 327 7.78 -11.03 14.26
CA ILE A 327 9.05 -11.41 13.59
C ILE A 327 9.50 -10.41 12.51
N ASP A 328 8.87 -9.24 12.43
CA ASP A 328 9.14 -8.22 11.42
C ASP A 328 10.55 -7.59 11.55
N HIS A 329 11.11 -7.61 12.77
CA HIS A 329 12.47 -7.18 13.01
C HIS A 329 13.54 -8.21 12.61
N ASN A 330 13.15 -9.47 12.35
CA ASN A 330 14.06 -10.55 11.99
C ASN A 330 14.12 -10.80 10.49
N LEU A 331 12.96 -11.01 9.88
CA LEU A 331 12.82 -11.53 8.51
C LEU A 331 12.11 -10.53 7.61
N LEU A 332 12.54 -10.49 6.35
CA LEU A 332 11.87 -9.69 5.33
C LEU A 332 10.51 -10.30 4.97
N LYS A 333 9.48 -9.46 4.93
CA LYS A 333 8.20 -9.77 4.31
C LYS A 333 8.08 -9.06 2.97
N LEU A 334 7.64 -9.79 1.96
CA LEU A 334 7.25 -9.26 0.66
C LEU A 334 5.72 -9.23 0.57
N ASP A 335 5.15 -8.11 0.18
CA ASP A 335 3.73 -7.97 -0.05
C ASP A 335 3.40 -8.07 -1.55
N ILE A 336 3.01 -9.28 -1.97
CA ILE A 336 2.60 -9.63 -3.33
C ILE A 336 1.07 -9.69 -3.32
N LEU A 337 0.44 -8.56 -3.59
CA LEU A 337 -1.00 -8.38 -3.46
C LEU A 337 -1.72 -8.66 -4.77
N GLY A 338 -2.83 -9.40 -4.72
CA GLY A 338 -3.72 -9.59 -5.87
C GLY A 338 -4.67 -8.41 -6.01
N HIS A 339 -4.84 -7.93 -7.25
CA HIS A 339 -5.71 -6.80 -7.57
C HIS A 339 -6.46 -7.05 -8.88
N ASP A 340 -7.67 -6.51 -9.01
CA ASP A 340 -8.51 -6.69 -10.21
C ASP A 340 -8.06 -5.84 -11.39
N ASP A 341 -7.51 -4.65 -11.15
CA ASP A 341 -7.19 -3.70 -12.22
C ASP A 341 -6.12 -4.24 -13.19
N PRO A 342 -5.01 -4.84 -12.75
CA PRO A 342 -4.08 -5.51 -13.66
C PRO A 342 -4.73 -6.66 -14.45
N THR A 343 -5.68 -7.38 -13.84
CA THR A 343 -6.43 -8.44 -14.51
C THR A 343 -7.35 -7.86 -15.58
N MET A 344 -8.04 -6.76 -15.29
CA MET A 344 -8.86 -6.04 -16.27
C MET A 344 -8.03 -5.55 -17.45
N ILE A 345 -6.87 -4.95 -17.18
CA ILE A 345 -5.98 -4.48 -18.25
C ILE A 345 -5.52 -5.63 -19.12
N ARG A 346 -5.11 -6.75 -18.55
CA ARG A 346 -4.73 -7.93 -19.31
C ARG A 346 -5.86 -8.40 -20.23
N MET A 347 -7.07 -8.49 -19.71
CA MET A 347 -8.23 -8.89 -20.53
C MET A 347 -8.55 -7.87 -21.63
N LEU A 348 -8.41 -6.57 -21.33
CA LEU A 348 -8.60 -5.51 -22.34
C LEU A 348 -7.54 -5.58 -23.44
N GLU A 349 -6.28 -5.82 -23.11
CA GLU A 349 -5.21 -6.04 -24.10
C GLU A 349 -5.50 -7.26 -24.99
N ASP A 350 -5.94 -8.38 -24.40
CA ASP A 350 -6.29 -9.60 -25.13
C ASP A 350 -7.50 -9.39 -26.08
N LEU A 351 -8.50 -8.62 -25.66
CA LEU A 351 -9.69 -8.36 -26.46
C LEU A 351 -9.50 -7.31 -27.56
N THR A 352 -8.61 -6.35 -27.34
CA THR A 352 -8.45 -5.18 -28.23
C THR A 352 -7.18 -5.22 -29.06
N GLY A 353 -6.17 -5.94 -28.61
CA GLY A 353 -4.84 -5.97 -29.23
C GLY A 353 -4.00 -4.72 -28.98
N ILE A 354 -4.44 -3.78 -28.11
CA ILE A 354 -3.66 -2.59 -27.74
C ILE A 354 -2.64 -2.92 -26.64
N ASP A 355 -1.54 -2.19 -26.64
CA ASP A 355 -0.64 -2.14 -25.47
C ASP A 355 -1.12 -1.02 -24.54
N ALA A 356 -1.50 -1.38 -23.31
CA ALA A 356 -2.01 -0.41 -22.35
C ALA A 356 -1.00 0.67 -21.97
N ARG A 357 0.30 0.40 -22.10
CA ARG A 357 1.36 1.39 -21.86
C ARG A 357 1.42 2.49 -22.89
N GLU A 358 0.91 2.24 -24.11
CA GLU A 358 0.86 3.21 -25.19
C GLU A 358 -0.39 4.12 -25.14
N ILE A 359 -1.30 3.87 -24.20
CA ILE A 359 -2.50 4.70 -24.01
C ILE A 359 -2.08 6.10 -23.54
N PRO A 360 -2.49 7.17 -24.24
CA PRO A 360 -2.16 8.54 -23.84
C PRO A 360 -2.90 8.93 -22.56
N LEU A 361 -2.21 9.61 -21.65
CA LEU A 361 -2.75 10.10 -20.36
C LEU A 361 -3.33 11.53 -20.45
N ASP A 362 -3.55 12.05 -21.64
CA ASP A 362 -3.98 13.42 -21.90
C ASP A 362 -5.21 13.52 -22.84
N SER A 363 -5.94 12.41 -23.06
CA SER A 363 -7.13 12.40 -23.89
C SER A 363 -8.26 13.26 -23.30
N PRO A 364 -8.73 14.30 -24.01
CA PRO A 364 -9.86 15.11 -23.56
C PRO A 364 -11.16 14.30 -23.40
N GLU A 365 -11.36 13.29 -24.24
CA GLU A 365 -12.53 12.41 -24.22
C GLU A 365 -12.54 11.61 -22.92
N VAL A 366 -11.40 11.05 -22.51
CA VAL A 366 -11.27 10.35 -21.22
C VAL A 366 -11.52 11.30 -20.06
N MET A 367 -10.95 12.50 -20.10
CA MET A 367 -11.16 13.51 -19.07
C MET A 367 -12.62 13.92 -18.91
N SER A 368 -13.39 13.91 -20.00
CA SER A 368 -14.82 14.26 -19.98
C SER A 368 -15.67 13.28 -19.17
N LEU A 369 -15.25 12.03 -19.00
CA LEU A 369 -15.95 11.04 -18.16
C LEU A 369 -16.12 11.49 -16.69
N PHE A 370 -15.21 12.34 -16.23
CA PHE A 370 -15.21 12.88 -14.86
C PHE A 370 -16.00 14.18 -14.73
N LYS A 371 -16.59 14.68 -15.83
CA LYS A 371 -17.34 15.94 -15.91
C LYS A 371 -18.79 15.71 -16.33
N ASP A 372 -19.03 14.84 -17.32
CA ASP A 372 -20.34 14.57 -17.90
C ASP A 372 -20.38 13.20 -18.61
N THR A 373 -21.45 12.94 -19.35
CA THR A 373 -21.69 11.71 -20.10
C THR A 373 -21.50 11.86 -21.62
N SER A 374 -21.06 13.02 -22.10
CA SER A 374 -21.04 13.38 -23.52
C SER A 374 -20.17 12.46 -24.37
N ALA A 375 -18.98 12.07 -23.87
CA ALA A 375 -18.09 11.16 -24.60
C ALA A 375 -18.66 9.75 -24.79
N LEU A 376 -19.62 9.34 -23.96
CA LEU A 376 -20.31 8.06 -24.10
C LEU A 376 -21.51 8.13 -25.04
N GLY A 377 -21.93 9.33 -25.47
CA GLY A 377 -23.09 9.53 -26.34
C GLY A 377 -24.43 9.20 -25.69
N ILE A 378 -24.51 9.21 -24.37
CA ILE A 378 -25.71 8.92 -23.58
C ILE A 378 -26.10 10.11 -22.71
N LYS A 379 -27.34 10.13 -22.25
CA LYS A 379 -27.85 11.16 -21.33
C LYS A 379 -27.88 10.62 -19.89
N PRO A 380 -27.83 11.49 -18.88
CA PRO A 380 -28.00 11.07 -17.49
C PRO A 380 -29.24 10.21 -17.22
N GLU A 381 -30.35 10.51 -17.91
CA GLU A 381 -31.62 9.77 -17.77
C GLU A 381 -31.51 8.32 -18.22
N ASP A 382 -30.59 8.01 -19.17
CA ASP A 382 -30.38 6.65 -19.68
C ASP A 382 -29.66 5.74 -18.65
N ILE A 383 -29.00 6.35 -17.65
CA ILE A 383 -28.24 5.68 -16.61
C ILE A 383 -28.67 6.08 -15.20
N GLY A 384 -29.99 6.13 -14.97
CA GLY A 384 -30.56 6.36 -13.65
C GLY A 384 -30.32 7.77 -13.07
N GLY A 385 -30.02 8.75 -13.92
CA GLY A 385 -29.76 10.15 -13.51
C GLY A 385 -28.30 10.44 -13.14
N CYS A 386 -27.39 9.50 -13.33
CA CYS A 386 -25.99 9.73 -13.09
C CYS A 386 -25.41 10.77 -14.06
N LYS A 387 -24.82 11.84 -13.51
CA LYS A 387 -24.33 12.97 -14.30
C LYS A 387 -22.95 12.75 -14.92
N LEU A 388 -22.24 11.71 -14.51
CA LEU A 388 -20.86 11.43 -14.91
C LEU A 388 -20.74 10.12 -15.70
N GLY A 389 -19.75 10.07 -16.56
CA GLY A 389 -19.38 8.84 -17.29
C GLY A 389 -18.48 7.89 -16.49
N ALA A 390 -18.29 8.11 -15.21
CA ALA A 390 -17.32 7.40 -14.38
C ALA A 390 -17.81 6.05 -13.84
N LEU A 391 -19.07 5.67 -14.04
CA LEU A 391 -19.60 4.38 -13.58
C LEU A 391 -18.76 3.20 -14.08
N GLY A 392 -18.49 2.25 -13.17
CA GLY A 392 -17.69 1.07 -13.47
C GLY A 392 -16.17 1.30 -13.52
N LEU A 393 -15.71 2.54 -13.40
CA LEU A 393 -14.27 2.83 -13.34
C LEU A 393 -13.70 2.54 -11.94
N PRO A 394 -12.50 1.95 -11.85
CA PRO A 394 -11.83 1.78 -10.57
C PRO A 394 -11.67 3.13 -9.84
N GLU A 395 -11.83 3.13 -8.53
CA GLU A 395 -11.63 4.26 -7.61
C GLU A 395 -12.62 5.43 -7.80
N PHE A 396 -13.08 5.74 -9.00
CA PHE A 396 -13.91 6.91 -9.33
C PHE A 396 -15.38 6.58 -9.62
N GLY A 397 -15.73 5.29 -9.72
CA GLY A 397 -17.07 4.83 -10.05
C GLY A 397 -18.03 4.67 -8.86
N THR A 398 -17.61 5.01 -7.65
CA THR A 398 -18.44 4.97 -6.45
C THR A 398 -19.21 6.28 -6.26
N ASP A 399 -20.38 6.25 -5.60
CA ASP A 399 -21.17 7.46 -5.31
C ASP A 399 -20.36 8.50 -4.55
N PHE A 400 -19.53 8.06 -3.61
CA PHE A 400 -18.66 8.93 -2.84
C PHE A 400 -17.64 9.67 -3.72
N ALA A 401 -16.93 8.94 -4.59
CA ALA A 401 -15.94 9.52 -5.49
C ALA A 401 -16.61 10.40 -6.57
N MET A 402 -17.74 9.98 -7.12
CA MET A 402 -18.51 10.79 -8.07
C MET A 402 -19.04 12.08 -7.45
N GLY A 403 -19.46 12.05 -6.19
CA GLY A 403 -19.80 13.26 -5.42
C GLY A 403 -18.64 14.24 -5.33
N MET A 404 -17.43 13.74 -5.06
CA MET A 404 -16.22 14.57 -5.05
C MET A 404 -15.91 15.18 -6.41
N LEU A 405 -16.04 14.39 -7.50
CA LEU A 405 -15.85 14.88 -8.87
C LEU A 405 -16.81 16.01 -9.22
N ILE A 406 -18.07 15.90 -8.82
CA ILE A 406 -19.08 16.94 -9.07
C ILE A 406 -18.75 18.22 -8.29
N GLU A 407 -18.31 18.10 -7.04
CA GLU A 407 -17.96 19.27 -6.21
C GLU A 407 -16.65 19.94 -6.65
N THR A 408 -15.66 19.16 -7.06
CA THR A 408 -14.31 19.67 -7.37
C THR A 408 -14.13 20.06 -8.84
N GLN A 409 -14.92 19.50 -9.76
CA GLN A 409 -14.88 19.76 -11.20
C GLN A 409 -13.45 19.69 -11.79
N PRO A 410 -12.79 18.52 -11.78
CA PRO A 410 -11.41 18.37 -12.22
C PRO A 410 -11.24 18.76 -13.70
N GLN A 411 -10.12 19.41 -14.01
CA GLN A 411 -9.78 19.84 -15.37
C GLN A 411 -8.59 19.08 -15.95
N HIS A 412 -7.72 18.56 -15.08
CA HIS A 412 -6.43 17.98 -15.43
C HIS A 412 -6.25 16.61 -14.77
N PHE A 413 -5.35 15.80 -15.33
CA PHE A 413 -4.95 14.52 -14.74
C PHE A 413 -4.45 14.69 -13.29
N SER A 414 -3.69 15.75 -13.03
CA SER A 414 -3.20 16.09 -11.68
C SER A 414 -4.34 16.34 -10.69
N ASP A 415 -5.48 16.87 -11.13
CA ASP A 415 -6.65 17.04 -10.26
C ASP A 415 -7.24 15.68 -9.85
N LEU A 416 -7.25 14.70 -10.77
CA LEU A 416 -7.67 13.33 -10.46
C LEU A 416 -6.74 12.67 -9.44
N VAL A 417 -5.44 12.91 -9.53
CA VAL A 417 -4.45 12.43 -8.52
C VAL A 417 -4.76 13.02 -7.15
N ARG A 418 -5.07 14.30 -7.06
CA ARG A 418 -5.45 14.97 -5.81
C ARG A 418 -6.75 14.41 -5.25
N ILE A 419 -7.78 14.21 -6.08
CA ILE A 419 -9.06 13.64 -5.68
C ILE A 419 -8.88 12.19 -5.20
N ALA A 420 -8.06 11.39 -5.85
CA ALA A 420 -7.71 10.05 -5.40
C ALA A 420 -7.05 10.07 -4.02
N GLY A 421 -6.15 11.02 -3.77
CA GLY A 421 -5.56 11.23 -2.45
C GLY A 421 -6.59 11.56 -1.37
N LEU A 422 -7.54 12.42 -1.69
CA LEU A 422 -8.64 12.79 -0.79
C LEU A 422 -9.59 11.62 -0.51
N SER A 423 -9.88 10.79 -1.50
CA SER A 423 -10.84 9.68 -1.38
C SER A 423 -10.28 8.47 -0.61
N HIS A 424 -8.98 8.23 -0.70
CA HIS A 424 -8.33 7.08 -0.05
C HIS A 424 -8.04 7.30 1.44
N GLY A 425 -7.98 8.56 1.89
CA GLY A 425 -7.70 8.89 3.29
C GLY A 425 -8.91 8.79 4.20
N THR A 426 -8.67 8.84 5.50
CA THR A 426 -9.71 8.91 6.53
C THR A 426 -9.72 10.31 7.13
N ASP A 427 -10.91 10.94 7.16
CA ASP A 427 -11.13 12.32 7.62
C ASP A 427 -10.27 13.37 6.87
N VAL A 428 -10.04 13.12 5.57
CA VAL A 428 -9.32 14.02 4.68
C VAL A 428 -10.30 14.85 3.85
N TRP A 429 -11.38 14.26 3.36
CA TRP A 429 -12.38 14.94 2.53
C TRP A 429 -13.56 15.46 3.35
N LEU A 430 -14.41 14.56 3.87
CA LEU A 430 -15.63 14.94 4.60
C LEU A 430 -15.31 15.73 5.86
N GLY A 431 -15.94 16.90 5.99
CA GLY A 431 -15.73 17.77 7.14
C GLY A 431 -14.30 18.35 7.25
N ASN A 432 -13.48 18.22 6.22
CA ASN A 432 -12.12 18.73 6.14
C ASN A 432 -11.92 19.49 4.82
N ALA A 433 -11.25 18.93 3.82
CA ALA A 433 -11.02 19.61 2.54
C ALA A 433 -12.32 20.08 1.87
N GLN A 434 -13.37 19.26 1.91
CA GLN A 434 -14.69 19.64 1.40
C GLN A 434 -15.18 20.96 2.01
N THR A 435 -15.14 21.10 3.33
CA THR A 435 -15.54 22.31 4.03
C THR A 435 -14.70 23.53 3.60
N LEU A 436 -13.37 23.33 3.47
CA LEU A 436 -12.47 24.40 3.07
C LEU A 436 -12.72 24.88 1.64
N LEU A 437 -13.06 23.96 0.73
CA LEU A 437 -13.43 24.31 -0.64
C LEU A 437 -14.76 25.06 -0.70
N GLN A 438 -15.78 24.58 0.03
CA GLN A 438 -17.10 25.24 0.12
C GLN A 438 -17.01 26.64 0.73
N GLU A 439 -16.19 26.82 1.75
CA GLU A 439 -15.92 28.12 2.38
C GLU A 439 -14.94 29.00 1.59
N LYS A 440 -14.41 28.52 0.45
CA LYS A 440 -13.42 29.20 -0.38
C LYS A 440 -12.13 29.58 0.36
N LYS A 441 -11.78 28.85 1.41
CA LYS A 441 -10.51 29.00 2.14
C LYS A 441 -9.37 28.28 1.45
N ALA A 442 -9.66 27.23 0.68
CA ALA A 442 -8.70 26.48 -0.13
C ALA A 442 -9.30 26.14 -1.49
N THR A 443 -8.44 25.76 -2.41
CA THR A 443 -8.78 25.17 -3.71
C THR A 443 -8.27 23.72 -3.75
N ILE A 444 -8.65 22.94 -4.75
CA ILE A 444 -8.14 21.57 -4.92
C ILE A 444 -6.60 21.53 -5.00
N SER A 445 -5.97 22.58 -5.51
CA SER A 445 -4.51 22.68 -5.62
C SER A 445 -3.81 23.16 -4.34
N THR A 446 -4.53 23.73 -3.38
CA THR A 446 -3.95 24.25 -2.13
C THR A 446 -4.38 23.45 -0.90
N ALA A 447 -5.46 22.68 -0.98
CA ALA A 447 -5.90 21.79 0.08
C ALA A 447 -4.91 20.64 0.30
N ILE A 448 -4.90 20.08 1.50
CA ILE A 448 -4.11 18.89 1.82
C ILE A 448 -4.82 17.67 1.21
N CYS A 449 -4.25 17.12 0.14
CA CYS A 449 -4.80 15.98 -0.59
C CYS A 449 -4.02 14.70 -0.31
N THR A 450 -2.68 14.80 -0.23
CA THR A 450 -1.77 13.70 0.05
C THR A 450 -0.81 14.07 1.17
N ARG A 451 -0.17 13.09 1.78
CA ARG A 451 0.80 13.37 2.85
C ARG A 451 2.00 14.18 2.37
N ASP A 452 2.40 14.00 1.11
CA ASP A 452 3.50 14.73 0.48
C ASP A 452 3.25 16.24 0.49
N ASP A 453 2.00 16.65 0.31
CA ASP A 453 1.60 18.07 0.31
C ASP A 453 2.00 18.75 1.63
N ILE A 454 1.84 18.05 2.75
CA ILE A 454 2.17 18.60 4.09
C ILE A 454 3.68 18.89 4.17
N MET A 455 4.51 17.93 3.83
CA MET A 455 5.96 18.07 3.93
C MET A 455 6.48 19.18 3.01
N VAL A 456 6.06 19.17 1.75
CA VAL A 456 6.47 20.15 0.75
C VAL A 456 6.03 21.56 1.14
N TYR A 457 4.78 21.71 1.61
CA TYR A 457 4.26 23.00 2.05
C TYR A 457 5.00 23.57 3.25
N LEU A 458 5.24 22.75 4.28
CA LEU A 458 5.96 23.19 5.48
C LEU A 458 7.41 23.59 5.16
N ILE A 459 8.10 22.84 4.28
CA ILE A 459 9.43 23.20 3.80
C ILE A 459 9.39 24.53 3.03
N SER A 460 8.39 24.76 2.18
CA SER A 460 8.23 26.02 1.44
C SER A 460 8.00 27.22 2.36
N LYS A 461 7.46 27.00 3.56
CA LYS A 461 7.31 28.00 4.62
C LYS A 461 8.59 28.22 5.45
N GLY A 462 9.67 27.52 5.13
CA GLY A 462 10.95 27.64 5.81
C GLY A 462 11.10 26.80 7.07
N ILE A 463 10.18 25.87 7.34
CA ILE A 463 10.30 24.91 8.44
C ILE A 463 11.38 23.88 8.08
N GLU A 464 12.18 23.50 9.06
CA GLU A 464 13.29 22.56 8.91
C GLU A 464 12.79 21.22 8.31
N LYS A 465 13.55 20.64 7.37
CA LYS A 465 13.17 19.46 6.57
C LYS A 465 12.82 18.25 7.42
N GLY A 466 13.67 17.91 8.40
CA GLY A 466 13.42 16.75 9.28
C GLY A 466 12.19 16.94 10.18
N LEU A 467 11.95 18.17 10.64
CA LEU A 467 10.72 18.49 11.39
C LEU A 467 9.48 18.41 10.50
N SER A 468 9.54 18.93 9.28
CA SER A 468 8.46 18.86 8.29
C SER A 468 8.09 17.40 7.99
N PHE A 469 9.08 16.52 7.86
CA PHE A 469 8.87 15.09 7.70
C PHE A 469 8.21 14.45 8.93
N LYS A 470 8.66 14.77 10.15
CA LYS A 470 8.06 14.27 11.40
C LYS A 470 6.61 14.69 11.55
N ILE A 471 6.29 15.94 11.25
CA ILE A 471 4.92 16.47 11.28
C ILE A 471 4.06 15.70 10.26
N MET A 472 4.51 15.56 9.02
CA MET A 472 3.82 14.80 7.99
C MET A 472 3.54 13.35 8.46
N GLU A 473 4.54 12.65 9.01
CA GLU A 473 4.41 11.27 9.49
C GLU A 473 3.42 11.15 10.66
N ALA A 474 3.39 12.12 11.56
CA ALA A 474 2.43 12.14 12.66
C ALA A 474 1.00 12.37 12.17
N VAL A 475 0.81 13.36 11.29
CA VAL A 475 -0.51 13.69 10.73
C VAL A 475 -1.08 12.52 9.92
N ARG A 476 -0.27 11.92 9.02
CA ARG A 476 -0.76 10.80 8.21
C ARG A 476 -1.18 9.56 8.99
N LYS A 477 -0.64 9.38 10.20
CA LYS A 477 -0.97 8.28 11.11
C LYS A 477 -2.08 8.65 12.12
N GLY A 478 -2.67 9.82 12.00
CA GLY A 478 -3.73 10.31 12.89
C GLY A 478 -3.27 10.64 14.31
N LYS A 479 -1.95 10.81 14.53
CA LYS A 479 -1.39 11.18 15.84
C LYS A 479 -1.59 12.67 16.19
N GLY A 480 -2.06 13.46 15.21
CA GLY A 480 -2.28 14.90 15.37
C GLY A 480 -0.98 15.71 15.40
N LEU A 481 -1.09 16.93 15.94
CA LEU A 481 0.03 17.87 16.08
C LEU A 481 0.38 18.04 17.56
N GLN A 482 1.69 18.14 17.85
CA GLN A 482 2.17 18.54 19.18
C GLN A 482 2.05 20.06 19.32
N PRO A 483 1.82 20.59 20.52
CA PRO A 483 1.68 22.04 20.74
C PRO A 483 2.90 22.85 20.24
N GLU A 484 4.11 22.33 20.42
CA GLU A 484 5.35 22.96 19.97
C GLU A 484 5.40 23.06 18.44
N TRP A 485 4.88 22.06 17.73
CA TRP A 485 4.81 22.08 16.26
C TRP A 485 3.79 23.10 15.76
N GLU A 486 2.63 23.20 16.42
CA GLU A 486 1.63 24.22 16.07
C GLU A 486 2.21 25.63 16.23
N GLN A 487 2.97 25.88 17.29
CA GLN A 487 3.63 27.17 17.50
C GLN A 487 4.61 27.47 16.37
N ILE A 488 5.48 26.52 16.01
CA ILE A 488 6.43 26.67 14.91
C ILE A 488 5.70 26.94 13.58
N MET A 489 4.61 26.24 13.32
CA MET A 489 3.80 26.45 12.10
C MET A 489 3.24 27.89 12.07
N VAL A 490 2.73 28.39 13.17
CA VAL A 490 2.24 29.81 13.28
C VAL A 490 3.37 30.80 13.07
N GLU A 491 4.54 30.58 13.68
CA GLU A 491 5.74 31.44 13.52
C GLU A 491 6.24 31.51 12.07
N HIS A 492 5.93 30.49 11.26
CA HIS A 492 6.27 30.43 9.82
C HIS A 492 5.09 30.77 8.89
N ASP A 493 4.11 31.52 9.38
CA ASP A 493 2.95 31.98 8.60
C ASP A 493 2.14 30.84 7.94
N VAL A 494 2.02 29.68 8.62
CA VAL A 494 1.08 28.64 8.21
C VAL A 494 -0.32 29.06 8.62
N PRO A 495 -1.30 29.10 7.69
CA PRO A 495 -2.65 29.56 7.99
C PRO A 495 -3.37 28.67 9.00
N ASP A 496 -4.23 29.24 9.82
CA ASP A 496 -5.02 28.54 10.83
C ASP A 496 -5.86 27.39 10.22
N TRP A 497 -6.42 27.60 9.03
CA TRP A 497 -7.20 26.58 8.35
C TRP A 497 -6.34 25.35 7.96
N TYR A 498 -5.04 25.55 7.66
CA TYR A 498 -4.12 24.47 7.34
C TYR A 498 -3.82 23.62 8.58
N ILE A 499 -3.52 24.26 9.69
CA ILE A 499 -3.31 23.61 11.00
C ILE A 499 -4.58 22.85 11.40
N TRP A 500 -5.75 23.48 11.27
CA TRP A 500 -7.04 22.86 11.53
C TRP A 500 -7.27 21.62 10.68
N SER A 501 -6.94 21.67 9.39
CA SER A 501 -7.04 20.52 8.49
C SER A 501 -6.12 19.38 8.91
N CYS A 502 -4.84 19.65 9.24
CA CYS A 502 -3.92 18.65 9.76
C CYS A 502 -4.43 17.91 11.00
N LYS A 503 -5.08 18.63 11.91
CA LYS A 503 -5.61 18.07 13.19
C LYS A 503 -6.79 17.13 12.98
N LYS A 504 -7.52 17.23 11.87
CA LYS A 504 -8.66 16.36 11.55
C LYS A 504 -8.26 15.02 10.94
N ILE A 505 -7.15 14.97 10.24
CA ILE A 505 -6.71 13.81 9.46
C ILE A 505 -6.42 12.62 10.39
N LYS A 506 -6.98 11.46 10.04
CA LYS A 506 -6.74 10.19 10.74
C LYS A 506 -5.81 9.27 9.97
N TYR A 507 -5.90 9.28 8.65
CA TYR A 507 -5.00 8.52 7.79
C TYR A 507 -4.89 9.16 6.41
N MET A 508 -3.68 9.19 5.84
CA MET A 508 -3.43 9.72 4.50
C MET A 508 -2.53 8.81 3.68
N PHE A 509 -2.78 8.82 2.40
CA PHE A 509 -1.96 8.14 1.40
C PHE A 509 -0.93 9.07 0.76
N PRO A 510 0.17 8.51 0.21
CA PRO A 510 1.16 9.29 -0.54
C PRO A 510 0.67 9.64 -1.95
N LYS A 511 1.23 10.72 -2.52
CA LYS A 511 0.94 11.15 -3.91
C LYS A 511 1.30 10.06 -4.93
N ALA A 512 2.39 9.33 -4.71
CA ALA A 512 2.81 8.22 -5.55
C ALA A 512 1.74 7.13 -5.67
N HIS A 513 1.10 6.78 -4.56
CA HIS A 513 -0.03 5.83 -4.53
C HIS A 513 -1.19 6.32 -5.40
N ALA A 514 -1.60 7.56 -5.19
CA ALA A 514 -2.69 8.17 -5.96
C ALA A 514 -2.37 8.20 -7.47
N ALA A 515 -1.15 8.62 -7.84
CA ALA A 515 -0.73 8.67 -9.24
C ALA A 515 -0.76 7.29 -9.91
N ALA A 516 -0.25 6.24 -9.23
CA ALA A 516 -0.26 4.88 -9.77
C ALA A 516 -1.68 4.37 -10.04
N TYR A 517 -2.59 4.58 -9.10
CA TYR A 517 -3.99 4.16 -9.23
C TYR A 517 -4.74 4.95 -10.32
N VAL A 518 -4.50 6.25 -10.42
CA VAL A 518 -5.12 7.08 -11.49
C VAL A 518 -4.60 6.67 -12.86
N MET A 519 -3.32 6.36 -13.02
CA MET A 519 -2.77 5.85 -14.29
C MET A 519 -3.46 4.56 -14.72
N MET A 520 -3.62 3.62 -13.83
CA MET A 520 -4.26 2.33 -14.09
C MET A 520 -5.74 2.52 -14.44
N MET A 521 -6.46 3.32 -13.67
CA MET A 521 -7.86 3.68 -13.92
C MET A 521 -8.04 4.39 -15.26
N TRP A 522 -7.14 5.31 -15.60
CA TRP A 522 -7.20 6.05 -16.87
C TRP A 522 -7.12 5.13 -18.09
N ARG A 523 -6.26 4.12 -18.05
CA ARG A 523 -6.15 3.11 -19.11
C ARG A 523 -7.46 2.33 -19.30
N ILE A 524 -8.10 1.97 -18.20
CA ILE A 524 -9.41 1.31 -18.20
C ILE A 524 -10.49 2.28 -18.74
N ALA A 525 -10.46 3.53 -18.31
CA ALA A 525 -11.37 4.58 -18.77
C ALA A 525 -11.24 4.86 -20.29
N TYR A 526 -10.02 4.84 -20.81
CA TYR A 526 -9.76 4.93 -22.25
C TYR A 526 -10.50 3.82 -23.01
N CYS A 527 -10.41 2.59 -22.55
CA CYS A 527 -11.12 1.46 -23.16
C CYS A 527 -12.63 1.58 -23.03
N LYS A 528 -13.15 2.19 -21.98
CA LYS A 528 -14.59 2.45 -21.85
C LYS A 528 -15.14 3.32 -22.98
N ILE A 529 -14.35 4.28 -23.46
CA ILE A 529 -14.73 5.16 -24.57
C ILE A 529 -14.47 4.51 -25.94
N PHE A 530 -13.24 4.05 -26.15
CA PHE A 530 -12.77 3.64 -27.47
C PHE A 530 -13.03 2.16 -27.77
N TYR A 531 -13.22 1.33 -26.74
CA TYR A 531 -13.48 -0.11 -26.84
C TYR A 531 -14.60 -0.56 -25.86
N PRO A 532 -15.81 0.03 -25.95
CA PRO A 532 -16.85 -0.17 -24.93
C PRO A 532 -17.26 -1.64 -24.76
N LEU A 533 -17.35 -2.41 -25.83
CA LEU A 533 -17.70 -3.84 -25.74
C LEU A 533 -16.63 -4.63 -24.94
N ALA A 534 -15.35 -4.34 -25.17
CA ALA A 534 -14.27 -4.96 -24.45
C ALA A 534 -14.26 -4.54 -22.97
N PHE A 535 -14.52 -3.25 -22.69
CA PHE A 535 -14.63 -2.74 -21.33
C PHE A 535 -15.72 -3.45 -20.53
N TYR A 536 -16.94 -3.53 -21.08
CA TYR A 536 -18.04 -4.20 -20.38
C TYR A 536 -17.84 -5.70 -20.28
N ALA A 537 -17.27 -6.36 -21.30
CA ALA A 537 -16.91 -7.76 -21.22
C ALA A 537 -15.92 -8.02 -20.06
N ALA A 538 -14.87 -7.21 -19.94
CA ALA A 538 -13.91 -7.31 -18.84
C ALA A 538 -14.55 -7.01 -17.49
N TYR A 539 -15.32 -5.95 -17.39
CA TYR A 539 -16.00 -5.55 -16.16
C TYR A 539 -16.91 -6.65 -15.62
N PHE A 540 -17.81 -7.18 -16.45
CA PHE A 540 -18.74 -8.24 -16.06
C PHE A 540 -18.06 -9.57 -15.76
N SER A 541 -16.93 -9.85 -16.39
CA SER A 541 -16.19 -11.10 -16.14
C SER A 541 -15.38 -11.04 -14.83
N ILE A 542 -14.70 -9.92 -14.58
CA ILE A 542 -13.73 -9.81 -13.48
C ILE A 542 -14.39 -9.25 -12.22
N ARG A 543 -15.30 -8.28 -12.38
CA ARG A 543 -15.98 -7.60 -11.27
C ARG A 543 -17.38 -8.17 -10.98
N ALA A 544 -17.70 -9.35 -11.47
CA ALA A 544 -19.02 -9.97 -11.30
C ALA A 544 -19.42 -10.16 -9.83
N ALA A 545 -18.47 -10.45 -8.92
CA ALA A 545 -18.71 -10.57 -7.49
C ALA A 545 -19.05 -9.23 -6.80
N ALA A 546 -18.63 -8.11 -7.40
CA ALA A 546 -18.91 -6.75 -6.93
C ALA A 546 -20.05 -6.09 -7.72
N PHE A 547 -20.80 -6.88 -8.51
CA PHE A 547 -21.88 -6.39 -9.33
C PHE A 547 -22.98 -5.74 -8.49
N SER A 548 -23.30 -4.51 -8.82
CA SER A 548 -24.49 -3.82 -8.34
C SER A 548 -25.19 -3.19 -9.55
N TYR A 549 -26.47 -3.52 -9.75
CA TYR A 549 -27.25 -2.91 -10.83
C TYR A 549 -27.42 -1.39 -10.66
N GLU A 550 -27.26 -0.89 -9.44
CA GLU A 550 -27.31 0.54 -9.12
C GLU A 550 -26.06 1.29 -9.59
N LEU A 551 -24.94 0.59 -9.75
CA LEU A 551 -23.67 1.17 -10.20
C LEU A 551 -23.46 1.04 -11.71
N MET A 552 -24.42 0.49 -12.43
CA MET A 552 -24.39 0.27 -13.88
C MET A 552 -25.42 1.07 -14.65
#